data_8a81ceadf1487429ea60656c34aa8c4c
#
_entry.id   8a81ceadf1487429ea60656c34aa8c4c
#
_cell.length_a   1.000
_cell.length_b   1.000
_cell.length_c   1.000
_cell.angle_alpha   90.00
_cell.angle_beta   90.00
_cell.angle_gamma   90.00
#
_symmetry.space_group_name_H-M   'P 1'
#
loop_
_entity.id
_entity.type
_entity.pdbx_description
1 polymer ?
#
loop_
_entity_poly.entity_id
_entity_poly.type
_entity_poly.pdbx_seq_one_letter_code
_entity_poly.pdbx_strand_id
1 'polypeptide(L)'
;MPAVTRQRRQPDRRTGRAAASPRDRMTRNGVRIDDTFAEAFDMRGTALLITAPTRRWARQAAVTMTGFATSIIACGAEAAIDAEVAAEETPDGRPGVRVLMFSGSSGELQKQVQNRVGQCVLTSPGSACYAGLEAAETLKLGDALRYFGDGWQISKRLGGRHFWRVPVMDGEFVCEGTTGMTRQAVGGGNLILMARSAAGALRAAEAVVDAIGAVPDAIAPFPGGIARSGSKVGSKYKALMASTNHAYCPTLRGIVPDTELGEDIAAVLEIVIDGLTPEAVAAAMRAGLAAAIPLGPEHGAVRIGAGNYGGKLGRHHFHLRELLP
;
A
#
# COMPACT_ATOMS: atom_id res chain seq x y z
N MET A 1 30.57 -49.57 29.39
CA MET A 1 29.32 -48.84 29.75
C MET A 1 29.52 -47.37 29.49
N PRO A 2 28.90 -46.76 28.48
CA PRO A 2 28.93 -45.31 28.29
C PRO A 2 27.74 -44.66 28.93
N ALA A 3 27.96 -43.50 29.54
CA ALA A 3 27.01 -42.68 30.26
C ALA A 3 25.99 -42.03 29.32
N VAL A 4 24.68 -42.18 29.71
CA VAL A 4 23.58 -41.53 29.03
C VAL A 4 23.48 -40.08 29.46
N THR A 5 23.78 -39.15 28.57
CA THR A 5 23.60 -37.72 28.78
C THR A 5 22.13 -37.35 28.61
N ARG A 6 21.48 -36.97 29.69
CA ARG A 6 20.12 -36.46 29.70
C ARG A 6 20.09 -35.06 29.02
N GLN A 7 19.51 -34.99 27.86
CA GLN A 7 19.12 -33.71 27.24
C GLN A 7 18.05 -33.03 28.08
N ARG A 8 18.33 -31.84 28.60
CA ARG A 8 17.35 -30.95 29.22
C ARG A 8 16.39 -30.44 28.11
N ARG A 9 15.12 -30.80 28.24
CA ARG A 9 14.03 -30.19 27.45
C ARG A 9 13.94 -28.71 27.82
N GLN A 10 14.11 -27.82 26.85
CA GLN A 10 13.75 -26.41 27.00
C GLN A 10 12.24 -26.28 27.11
N PRO A 11 11.71 -25.39 27.98
CA PRO A 11 10.28 -25.14 28.07
C PRO A 11 9.77 -24.45 26.80
N ASP A 12 8.74 -25.04 26.22
CA ASP A 12 7.94 -24.51 25.12
C ASP A 12 7.31 -23.19 25.56
N ARG A 13 7.84 -22.07 25.08
CA ARG A 13 7.24 -20.75 25.26
C ARG A 13 6.05 -20.64 24.30
N ARG A 14 4.94 -21.25 24.66
CA ARG A 14 3.63 -20.95 24.08
C ARG A 14 3.31 -19.50 24.43
N THR A 15 3.49 -18.58 23.49
CA THR A 15 2.86 -17.27 23.54
C THR A 15 1.36 -17.48 23.36
N GLY A 16 0.68 -17.67 24.49
CA GLY A 16 -0.77 -17.74 24.53
C GLY A 16 -1.37 -16.41 24.11
N ARG A 17 -1.76 -16.29 22.85
CA ARG A 17 -2.70 -15.29 22.41
C ARG A 17 -4.07 -15.81 22.83
N ALA A 18 -4.69 -15.21 23.85
CA ALA A 18 -6.06 -15.50 24.23
C ALA A 18 -6.94 -15.22 23.00
N ALA A 19 -7.74 -16.21 22.58
CA ALA A 19 -8.79 -15.99 21.61
C ALA A 19 -9.67 -14.84 22.12
N ALA A 20 -9.91 -13.82 21.29
CA ALA A 20 -10.74 -12.68 21.68
C ALA A 20 -12.11 -13.16 22.19
N SER A 21 -12.46 -12.74 23.39
CA SER A 21 -13.74 -13.06 24.02
C SER A 21 -14.90 -12.62 23.14
N PRO A 22 -16.05 -13.33 23.11
CA PRO A 22 -17.26 -12.90 22.38
C PRO A 22 -17.78 -11.51 22.79
N ARG A 23 -17.26 -10.93 23.87
CA ARG A 23 -17.65 -9.61 24.41
C ARG A 23 -16.96 -8.44 23.73
N ASP A 24 -15.93 -8.67 22.89
CA ASP A 24 -15.11 -7.63 22.29
C ASP A 24 -15.48 -7.35 20.82
N ARG A 25 -16.71 -7.60 20.42
CA ARG A 25 -17.20 -7.39 19.06
C ARG A 25 -18.34 -6.39 19.04
N MET A 26 -18.20 -5.37 18.19
CA MET A 26 -19.28 -4.43 17.88
C MET A 26 -20.04 -4.93 16.65
N THR A 27 -21.33 -4.63 16.56
CA THR A 27 -22.15 -4.96 15.38
C THR A 27 -22.71 -3.68 14.77
N ARG A 28 -22.54 -3.51 13.46
CA ARG A 28 -23.12 -2.42 12.68
C ARG A 28 -23.77 -3.00 11.42
N ASN A 29 -25.03 -2.71 11.18
CA ASN A 29 -25.81 -3.23 10.04
C ASN A 29 -25.66 -4.77 9.86
N GLY A 30 -25.65 -5.54 10.96
CA GLY A 30 -25.44 -6.98 10.93
C GLY A 30 -23.99 -7.44 10.71
N VAL A 31 -23.06 -6.55 10.39
CA VAL A 31 -21.63 -6.83 10.24
C VAL A 31 -20.95 -6.78 11.60
N ARG A 32 -20.21 -7.83 11.94
CA ARG A 32 -19.41 -7.89 13.17
C ARG A 32 -18.08 -7.15 12.96
N ILE A 33 -17.76 -6.22 13.83
CA ILE A 33 -16.48 -5.49 13.82
C ILE A 33 -15.67 -5.96 15.03
N ASP A 34 -14.46 -6.42 14.80
CA ASP A 34 -13.57 -6.85 15.88
C ASP A 34 -13.03 -5.63 16.64
N ASP A 35 -12.99 -5.71 17.98
CA ASP A 35 -12.28 -4.71 18.79
C ASP A 35 -10.77 -5.00 18.71
N THR A 36 -10.18 -4.54 17.63
CA THR A 36 -8.78 -4.74 17.27
C THR A 36 -8.23 -3.49 16.58
N PHE A 37 -6.98 -3.56 16.16
CA PHE A 37 -6.30 -2.46 15.47
C PHE A 37 -5.44 -2.98 14.32
N ALA A 38 -5.23 -2.13 13.31
CA ALA A 38 -4.18 -2.32 12.32
C ALA A 38 -2.86 -1.80 12.89
N GLU A 39 -1.81 -2.61 12.80
CA GLU A 39 -0.46 -2.25 13.22
C GLU A 39 0.36 -1.85 12.00
N ALA A 40 0.73 -0.57 11.91
CA ALA A 40 1.40 0.02 10.77
C ALA A 40 2.78 0.60 11.11
N PHE A 41 3.58 0.86 10.09
CA PHE A 41 5.01 1.10 10.20
C PHE A 41 5.39 2.46 9.62
N ASP A 42 6.44 3.09 10.20
CA ASP A 42 7.06 4.27 9.62
C ASP A 42 7.62 3.95 8.23
N MET A 43 7.31 4.78 7.25
CA MET A 43 7.84 4.69 5.90
C MET A 43 8.45 6.02 5.43
N ARG A 44 9.00 6.01 4.23
CA ARG A 44 9.36 7.20 3.46
C ARG A 44 8.43 7.26 2.28
N GLY A 45 7.76 8.41 2.09
CA GLY A 45 6.78 8.61 1.05
C GLY A 45 7.14 9.76 0.13
N THR A 46 6.73 9.66 -1.13
CA THR A 46 6.80 10.71 -2.12
C THR A 46 5.59 10.66 -3.05
N ALA A 47 5.36 11.74 -3.76
CA ALA A 47 4.39 11.79 -4.85
C ALA A 47 5.06 12.31 -6.13
N LEU A 48 4.58 11.82 -7.26
CA LEU A 48 4.99 12.23 -8.60
C LEU A 48 3.76 12.58 -9.42
N LEU A 49 3.87 13.60 -10.25
CA LEU A 49 2.86 13.95 -11.24
C LEU A 49 3.37 13.59 -12.63
N ILE A 50 2.69 12.68 -13.29
CA ILE A 50 3.00 12.24 -14.66
C ILE A 50 1.98 12.86 -15.59
N THR A 51 2.44 13.59 -16.62
CA THR A 51 1.58 14.10 -17.67
C THR A 51 1.90 13.47 -19.01
N ALA A 52 0.94 13.49 -19.92
CA ALA A 52 1.14 13.02 -21.29
C ALA A 52 0.14 13.71 -22.26
N PRO A 53 0.28 13.56 -23.58
CA PRO A 53 -0.62 14.19 -24.55
C PRO A 53 -2.10 13.82 -24.37
N THR A 54 -2.37 12.65 -23.79
CA THR A 54 -3.74 12.19 -23.49
C THR A 54 -3.79 11.53 -22.12
N ARG A 55 -4.97 11.53 -21.48
CA ARG A 55 -5.23 10.81 -20.23
C ARG A 55 -4.84 9.32 -20.33
N ARG A 56 -5.10 8.69 -21.47
CA ARG A 56 -4.73 7.30 -21.72
C ARG A 56 -3.22 7.06 -21.51
N TRP A 57 -2.36 7.94 -22.09
CA TRP A 57 -0.92 7.76 -22.01
C TRP A 57 -0.37 8.12 -20.63
N ALA A 58 -0.89 9.17 -19.98
CA ALA A 58 -0.53 9.50 -18.60
C ALA A 58 -0.85 8.32 -17.66
N ARG A 59 -2.06 7.74 -17.78
CA ARG A 59 -2.48 6.58 -17.00
C ARG A 59 -1.65 5.33 -17.35
N GLN A 60 -1.33 5.09 -18.62
CA GLN A 60 -0.51 3.95 -19.02
C GLN A 60 0.89 4.00 -18.40
N ALA A 61 1.55 5.16 -18.43
CA ALA A 61 2.85 5.37 -17.79
C ALA A 61 2.76 5.14 -16.27
N ALA A 62 1.72 5.68 -15.61
CA ALA A 62 1.49 5.53 -14.19
C ALA A 62 1.23 4.06 -13.78
N VAL A 63 0.37 3.34 -14.50
CA VAL A 63 0.09 1.91 -14.25
C VAL A 63 1.35 1.07 -14.43
N THR A 64 2.15 1.34 -15.47
CA THR A 64 3.39 0.61 -15.70
C THR A 64 4.40 0.88 -14.58
N MET A 65 4.52 2.13 -14.14
CA MET A 65 5.43 2.55 -13.09
C MET A 65 5.05 1.94 -11.71
N THR A 66 3.76 1.83 -11.43
CA THR A 66 3.24 1.27 -10.17
C THR A 66 3.15 -0.26 -10.19
N GLY A 67 3.31 -0.89 -11.34
CA GLY A 67 3.37 -2.35 -11.45
C GLY A 67 4.55 -2.93 -10.66
N PHE A 68 4.39 -4.16 -10.10
CA PHE A 68 5.36 -4.81 -9.23
C PHE A 68 5.83 -3.91 -8.07
N ALA A 69 4.86 -3.27 -7.39
CA ALA A 69 5.12 -2.40 -6.25
C ALA A 69 4.09 -2.63 -5.13
N THR A 70 3.83 -3.90 -4.80
CA THR A 70 2.80 -4.31 -3.85
C THR A 70 3.30 -4.40 -2.42
N SER A 71 4.59 -4.68 -2.20
CA SER A 71 5.20 -4.82 -0.89
C SER A 71 6.68 -4.50 -0.93
N ILE A 72 7.15 -3.72 0.04
CA ILE A 72 8.58 -3.42 0.19
C ILE A 72 9.45 -4.68 0.36
N ILE A 73 8.88 -5.79 0.87
CA ILE A 73 9.61 -7.03 1.14
C ILE A 73 10.25 -7.61 -0.13
N ALA A 74 9.53 -7.58 -1.25
CA ALA A 74 10.01 -8.16 -2.51
C ALA A 74 10.21 -7.11 -3.61
N CYS A 75 9.47 -6.00 -3.57
CA CYS A 75 9.43 -5.04 -4.67
C CYS A 75 10.27 -3.78 -4.41
N GLY A 76 10.76 -3.59 -3.18
CA GLY A 76 11.52 -2.42 -2.75
C GLY A 76 10.68 -1.15 -2.57
N ALA A 77 9.48 -1.11 -3.11
CA ALA A 77 8.51 -0.03 -2.91
C ALA A 77 7.08 -0.56 -2.93
N GLU A 78 6.19 0.22 -2.34
CA GLU A 78 4.74 0.14 -2.48
C GLU A 78 4.29 1.38 -3.25
N ALA A 79 3.49 1.22 -4.31
CA ALA A 79 3.08 2.34 -5.15
C ALA A 79 1.74 2.09 -5.84
N ALA A 80 0.94 3.14 -5.95
CA ALA A 80 -0.29 3.13 -6.73
C ALA A 80 -0.63 4.54 -7.25
N ILE A 81 -1.61 4.59 -8.13
CA ILE A 81 -2.23 5.84 -8.57
C ILE A 81 -3.08 6.38 -7.42
N ASP A 82 -2.86 7.64 -7.08
CA ASP A 82 -3.62 8.39 -6.09
C ASP A 82 -4.79 9.13 -6.73
N ALA A 83 -4.51 9.89 -7.80
CA ALA A 83 -5.53 10.69 -8.48
C ALA A 83 -5.25 10.90 -9.97
N GLU A 84 -6.31 11.08 -10.74
CA GLU A 84 -6.22 11.73 -12.04
C GLU A 84 -6.24 13.25 -11.85
N VAL A 85 -5.40 13.99 -12.60
CA VAL A 85 -5.25 15.44 -12.48
C VAL A 85 -5.69 16.09 -13.77
N ALA A 86 -6.56 17.09 -13.67
CA ALA A 86 -7.06 17.83 -14.83
C ALA A 86 -5.92 18.63 -15.49
N ALA A 87 -6.04 18.84 -16.79
CA ALA A 87 -5.01 19.54 -17.56
C ALA A 87 -4.71 20.94 -17.00
N GLU A 88 -5.73 21.63 -16.53
CA GLU A 88 -5.66 22.99 -15.99
C GLU A 88 -4.86 23.06 -14.66
N GLU A 89 -4.73 21.92 -13.97
CA GLU A 89 -4.03 21.80 -12.68
C GLU A 89 -2.58 21.30 -12.84
N THR A 90 -2.16 21.00 -14.08
CA THR A 90 -0.80 20.49 -14.35
C THR A 90 0.13 21.59 -14.83
N PRO A 91 1.45 21.47 -14.61
CA PRO A 91 2.43 22.50 -14.99
C PRO A 91 2.53 22.77 -16.49
N ASP A 92 2.12 21.82 -17.32
CA ASP A 92 2.25 21.89 -18.79
C ASP A 92 0.90 21.89 -19.53
N GLY A 93 -0.21 22.00 -18.81
CA GLY A 93 -1.55 22.07 -19.39
C GLY A 93 -2.01 20.77 -20.06
N ARG A 94 -1.43 19.62 -19.69
CA ARG A 94 -1.78 18.32 -20.22
C ARG A 94 -2.41 17.42 -19.15
N PRO A 95 -3.28 16.46 -19.51
CA PRO A 95 -3.83 15.54 -18.55
C PRO A 95 -2.74 14.82 -17.74
N GLY A 96 -2.95 14.72 -16.43
CA GLY A 96 -1.99 14.15 -15.50
C GLY A 96 -2.53 13.01 -14.66
N VAL A 97 -1.62 12.28 -14.04
CA VAL A 97 -1.89 11.26 -13.03
C VAL A 97 -0.89 11.45 -11.89
N ARG A 98 -1.41 11.58 -10.68
CA ARG A 98 -0.60 11.59 -9.46
C ARG A 98 -0.39 10.17 -8.97
N VAL A 99 0.87 9.84 -8.64
CA VAL A 99 1.30 8.55 -8.13
C VAL A 99 1.94 8.75 -6.77
N LEU A 100 1.56 7.93 -5.78
CA LEU A 100 2.28 7.84 -4.51
C LEU A 100 3.23 6.64 -4.53
N MET A 101 4.38 6.82 -3.87
CA MET A 101 5.38 5.76 -3.67
C MET A 101 5.91 5.78 -2.25
N PHE A 102 6.04 4.60 -1.68
CA PHE A 102 6.50 4.37 -0.32
C PHE A 102 7.63 3.34 -0.28
N SER A 103 8.55 3.49 0.66
CA SER A 103 9.62 2.51 0.92
C SER A 103 10.09 2.59 2.37
N GLY A 104 10.79 1.57 2.84
CA GLY A 104 11.32 1.50 4.19
C GLY A 104 12.52 2.43 4.45
N SER A 105 13.16 2.96 3.38
CA SER A 105 14.30 3.87 3.52
C SER A 105 14.35 4.92 2.39
N SER A 106 14.96 6.07 2.69
CA SER A 106 15.15 7.14 1.69
C SER A 106 16.03 6.69 0.51
N GLY A 107 17.04 5.86 0.78
CA GLY A 107 17.93 5.37 -0.28
C GLY A 107 17.24 4.41 -1.24
N GLU A 108 16.41 3.50 -0.73
CA GLU A 108 15.63 2.59 -1.56
C GLU A 108 14.53 3.35 -2.31
N LEU A 109 13.84 4.30 -1.65
CA LEU A 109 12.84 5.14 -2.32
C LEU A 109 13.46 5.93 -3.48
N GLN A 110 14.65 6.55 -3.28
CA GLN A 110 15.39 7.24 -4.35
C GLN A 110 15.69 6.31 -5.53
N LYS A 111 16.17 5.10 -5.26
CA LYS A 111 16.47 4.10 -6.28
C LYS A 111 15.21 3.69 -7.05
N GLN A 112 14.11 3.43 -6.35
CA GLN A 112 12.85 3.03 -6.95
C GLN A 112 12.23 4.17 -7.80
N VAL A 113 12.27 5.41 -7.33
CA VAL A 113 11.85 6.58 -8.13
C VAL A 113 12.67 6.66 -9.42
N GLN A 114 13.98 6.62 -9.33
CA GLN A 114 14.86 6.72 -10.50
C GLN A 114 14.61 5.59 -11.50
N ASN A 115 14.57 4.34 -11.04
CA ASN A 115 14.38 3.18 -11.92
C ASN A 115 13.01 3.20 -12.60
N ARG A 116 11.95 3.47 -11.84
CA ARG A 116 10.57 3.41 -12.36
C ARG A 116 10.26 4.58 -13.27
N VAL A 117 10.66 5.79 -12.91
CA VAL A 117 10.48 6.95 -13.81
C VAL A 117 11.32 6.77 -15.07
N GLY A 118 12.58 6.36 -14.95
CA GLY A 118 13.46 6.14 -16.10
C GLY A 118 12.96 5.05 -17.04
N GLN A 119 12.42 3.94 -16.52
CA GLN A 119 12.04 2.79 -17.35
C GLN A 119 10.57 2.79 -17.77
N CYS A 120 9.69 3.48 -17.05
CA CYS A 120 8.25 3.39 -17.32
C CYS A 120 7.64 4.74 -17.76
N VAL A 121 8.21 5.87 -17.33
CA VAL A 121 7.68 7.18 -17.67
C VAL A 121 8.48 7.80 -18.83
N LEU A 122 9.80 7.93 -18.69
CA LEU A 122 10.66 8.48 -19.74
C LEU A 122 10.51 7.74 -21.08
N THR A 123 10.26 6.45 -21.03
CA THR A 123 10.05 5.61 -22.22
C THR A 123 8.63 5.69 -22.80
N SER A 124 7.70 6.32 -22.08
CA SER A 124 6.30 6.44 -22.52
C SER A 124 6.12 7.62 -23.48
N PRO A 125 5.44 7.43 -24.62
CA PRO A 125 5.31 8.48 -25.64
C PRO A 125 4.78 9.80 -25.11
N GLY A 126 5.52 10.89 -25.38
CA GLY A 126 5.15 12.27 -25.05
C GLY A 126 5.00 12.57 -23.55
N SER A 127 5.49 11.72 -22.67
CA SER A 127 5.34 11.90 -21.21
C SER A 127 6.24 13.01 -20.66
N ALA A 128 5.86 13.54 -19.49
CA ALA A 128 6.70 14.36 -18.62
C ALA A 128 6.48 13.96 -17.17
N CYS A 129 7.41 14.33 -16.28
CA CYS A 129 7.32 14.00 -14.86
C CYS A 129 7.67 15.20 -13.99
N TYR A 130 6.80 15.52 -13.05
CA TYR A 130 6.93 16.67 -12.15
C TYR A 130 6.88 16.21 -10.68
N ALA A 131 7.32 17.10 -9.79
CA ALA A 131 7.12 16.93 -8.36
C ALA A 131 5.61 16.85 -8.04
N GLY A 132 5.20 15.84 -7.32
CA GLY A 132 3.84 15.67 -6.81
C GLY A 132 3.72 15.97 -5.32
N LEU A 133 4.85 16.27 -4.67
CA LEU A 133 4.93 16.61 -3.25
C LEU A 133 5.95 17.73 -3.04
N GLU A 134 5.58 18.72 -2.22
CA GLU A 134 6.50 19.73 -1.70
C GLU A 134 6.87 19.36 -0.25
N ALA A 135 8.17 19.27 0.05
CA ALA A 135 8.70 18.99 1.36
C ALA A 135 10.11 19.54 1.52
N ALA A 136 10.57 19.70 2.78
CA ALA A 136 11.93 20.16 3.07
C ALA A 136 13.01 19.17 2.61
N GLU A 137 12.74 17.86 2.74
CA GLU A 137 13.60 16.82 2.19
C GLU A 137 13.15 16.48 0.77
N THR A 138 14.12 16.23 -0.12
CA THR A 138 13.83 15.96 -1.53
C THR A 138 14.55 14.72 -2.03
N LEU A 139 13.96 14.10 -3.05
CA LEU A 139 14.57 13.06 -3.87
C LEU A 139 14.96 13.66 -5.22
N LYS A 140 16.09 13.19 -5.77
CA LYS A 140 16.49 13.54 -7.12
C LYS A 140 15.56 12.84 -8.11
N LEU A 141 14.99 13.64 -9.02
CA LEU A 141 14.14 13.17 -10.10
C LEU A 141 14.85 13.46 -11.43
N GLY A 142 14.60 14.55 -12.10
CA GLY A 142 15.34 14.97 -13.29
C GLY A 142 16.85 15.12 -13.04
N ASP A 143 17.26 15.51 -11.83
CA ASP A 143 18.69 15.59 -11.45
C ASP A 143 19.39 14.22 -11.50
N ALA A 144 18.66 13.12 -11.37
CA ALA A 144 19.20 11.77 -11.56
C ALA A 144 19.03 11.26 -12.99
N LEU A 145 17.93 11.63 -13.67
CA LEU A 145 17.56 11.09 -14.99
C LEU A 145 18.23 11.84 -16.16
N ARG A 146 18.66 13.10 -15.96
CA ARG A 146 19.23 13.95 -17.02
C ARG A 146 20.38 13.32 -17.79
N TYR A 147 21.15 12.43 -17.15
CA TYR A 147 22.31 11.80 -17.75
C TYR A 147 21.97 10.90 -18.95
N PHE A 148 20.70 10.47 -19.06
CA PHE A 148 20.21 9.78 -20.24
C PHE A 148 20.34 10.63 -21.52
N GLY A 149 20.38 11.96 -21.38
CA GLY A 149 20.54 12.89 -22.50
C GLY A 149 21.97 12.99 -23.06
N ASP A 150 22.94 12.27 -22.48
CA ASP A 150 24.33 12.13 -22.98
C ASP A 150 25.04 13.47 -23.31
N GLY A 151 24.78 14.48 -22.48
CA GLY A 151 25.33 15.83 -22.66
C GLY A 151 24.42 16.78 -23.48
N TRP A 152 23.39 16.27 -24.11
CA TRP A 152 22.44 17.09 -24.91
C TRP A 152 21.25 17.60 -24.10
N GLN A 153 21.12 17.19 -22.85
CA GLN A 153 20.08 17.69 -21.97
C GLN A 153 20.25 19.16 -21.64
N ILE A 154 19.14 19.86 -21.54
CA ILE A 154 19.12 21.30 -21.26
C ILE A 154 18.51 21.54 -19.88
N SER A 155 19.21 22.35 -19.06
CA SER A 155 18.72 22.82 -17.77
C SER A 155 17.91 24.11 -17.96
N LYS A 156 16.76 24.24 -17.31
CA LYS A 156 15.94 25.42 -17.30
C LYS A 156 15.34 25.72 -15.94
N ARG A 157 15.33 26.99 -15.55
CA ARG A 157 14.61 27.44 -14.34
C ARG A 157 13.42 28.31 -14.78
N LEU A 158 12.25 28.01 -14.18
CA LEU A 158 11.01 28.73 -14.46
C LEU A 158 10.19 28.79 -13.18
N GLY A 159 9.75 29.98 -12.77
CA GLY A 159 8.94 30.16 -11.56
C GLY A 159 9.57 29.63 -10.28
N GLY A 160 10.90 29.71 -10.13
CA GLY A 160 11.63 29.15 -8.99
C GLY A 160 11.87 27.63 -9.05
N ARG A 161 11.22 26.92 -9.95
CA ARG A 161 11.37 25.48 -10.16
C ARG A 161 12.48 25.18 -11.17
N HIS A 162 13.15 24.04 -11.03
CA HIS A 162 14.23 23.59 -11.90
C HIS A 162 13.76 22.40 -12.74
N PHE A 163 13.97 22.47 -14.05
CA PHE A 163 13.56 21.45 -15.01
C PHE A 163 14.73 21.00 -15.87
N TRP A 164 14.72 19.74 -16.22
CA TRP A 164 15.56 19.16 -17.26
C TRP A 164 14.71 18.83 -18.48
N ARG A 165 15.22 19.17 -19.65
CA ARG A 165 14.70 18.77 -20.97
C ARG A 165 15.69 17.74 -21.53
N VAL A 166 15.31 16.51 -21.57
CA VAL A 166 16.12 15.38 -22.04
C VAL A 166 15.66 15.03 -23.45
N PRO A 167 16.52 15.11 -24.48
CA PRO A 167 16.13 14.77 -25.84
C PRO A 167 15.81 13.27 -25.94
N VAL A 168 14.71 12.97 -26.60
CA VAL A 168 14.19 11.62 -26.88
C VAL A 168 13.67 11.57 -28.32
N MET A 169 13.37 10.38 -28.84
CA MET A 169 13.05 10.21 -30.26
C MET A 169 11.75 10.89 -30.71
N ASP A 170 10.78 11.08 -29.82
CA ASP A 170 9.52 11.79 -30.11
C ASP A 170 9.54 13.25 -29.68
N GLY A 171 10.70 13.79 -29.28
CA GLY A 171 10.89 15.17 -28.88
C GLY A 171 11.73 15.32 -27.63
N GLU A 172 11.13 15.71 -26.52
CA GLU A 172 11.82 15.95 -25.26
C GLU A 172 11.03 15.39 -24.07
N PHE A 173 11.73 14.69 -23.21
CA PHE A 173 11.21 14.35 -21.89
C PHE A 173 11.50 15.50 -20.93
N VAL A 174 10.45 16.19 -20.49
CA VAL A 174 10.55 17.24 -19.48
C VAL A 174 10.43 16.61 -18.09
N CYS A 175 11.40 16.90 -17.24
CA CYS A 175 11.40 16.36 -15.88
C CYS A 175 11.84 17.42 -14.88
N GLU A 176 11.07 17.57 -13.79
CA GLU A 176 11.47 18.46 -12.70
C GLU A 176 12.70 17.91 -11.97
N GLY A 177 13.59 18.77 -11.49
CA GLY A 177 14.89 18.39 -10.91
C GLY A 177 14.75 17.44 -9.72
N THR A 178 13.80 17.74 -8.82
CA THR A 178 13.56 17.00 -7.58
C THR A 178 12.07 16.86 -7.29
N THR A 179 11.71 15.96 -6.40
CA THR A 179 10.37 15.90 -5.76
C THR A 179 10.54 15.83 -4.25
N GLY A 180 9.54 16.27 -3.49
CA GLY A 180 9.53 16.19 -2.02
C GLY A 180 9.50 14.76 -1.51
N MET A 181 10.04 14.56 -0.31
CA MET A 181 9.95 13.30 0.44
C MET A 181 9.52 13.59 1.88
N THR A 182 8.59 12.80 2.39
CA THR A 182 8.18 12.84 3.78
C THR A 182 8.67 11.63 4.58
N ARG A 183 8.99 11.87 5.86
CA ARG A 183 9.28 10.83 6.85
C ARG A 183 8.07 10.49 7.71
N GLN A 184 6.95 11.20 7.52
CA GLN A 184 5.71 10.97 8.23
C GLN A 184 4.83 9.91 7.56
N ALA A 185 5.28 9.36 6.43
CA ALA A 185 4.57 8.33 5.72
C ALA A 185 4.43 7.06 6.57
N VAL A 186 3.28 6.43 6.45
CA VAL A 186 2.90 5.21 7.18
C VAL A 186 2.39 4.18 6.19
N GLY A 187 2.88 2.95 6.32
CA GLY A 187 2.40 1.82 5.54
C GLY A 187 1.93 0.67 6.42
N GLY A 188 0.95 -0.08 5.93
CA GLY A 188 0.42 -1.25 6.62
C GLY A 188 -0.86 -1.01 7.43
N GLY A 189 -1.53 0.15 7.27
CA GLY A 189 -2.95 0.22 7.63
C GLY A 189 -3.69 -0.91 6.92
N ASN A 190 -4.66 -1.57 7.57
CA ASN A 190 -5.34 -2.67 6.88
C ASN A 190 -6.74 -2.95 7.40
N LEU A 191 -7.55 -3.55 6.53
CA LEU A 191 -8.87 -4.11 6.83
C LEU A 191 -8.90 -5.56 6.35
N ILE A 192 -9.32 -6.49 7.23
CA ILE A 192 -9.53 -7.90 6.90
C ILE A 192 -11.03 -8.13 6.75
N LEU A 193 -11.48 -8.42 5.54
CA LEU A 193 -12.87 -8.59 5.16
C LEU A 193 -13.19 -10.09 5.08
N MET A 194 -14.05 -10.57 5.95
CA MET A 194 -14.44 -11.98 6.06
C MET A 194 -15.89 -12.14 5.63
N ALA A 195 -16.16 -13.01 4.66
CA ALA A 195 -17.48 -13.18 4.04
C ALA A 195 -17.91 -14.64 3.92
N ARG A 196 -19.22 -14.84 3.72
CA ARG A 196 -19.84 -16.17 3.50
C ARG A 196 -19.54 -16.73 2.10
N SER A 197 -19.05 -15.92 1.18
CA SER A 197 -18.71 -16.33 -0.18
C SER A 197 -17.57 -15.50 -0.75
N ALA A 198 -16.87 -16.05 -1.74
CA ALA A 198 -15.84 -15.32 -2.48
C ALA A 198 -16.39 -14.07 -3.19
N ALA A 199 -17.61 -14.17 -3.75
CA ALA A 199 -18.26 -13.04 -4.39
C ALA A 199 -18.63 -11.92 -3.40
N GLY A 200 -19.08 -12.27 -2.18
CA GLY A 200 -19.35 -11.28 -1.12
C GLY A 200 -18.08 -10.61 -0.63
N ALA A 201 -16.99 -11.38 -0.44
CA ALA A 201 -15.69 -10.83 -0.06
C ALA A 201 -15.17 -9.85 -1.12
N LEU A 202 -15.27 -10.21 -2.41
CA LEU A 202 -14.82 -9.36 -3.51
C LEU A 202 -15.64 -8.07 -3.60
N ARG A 203 -16.97 -8.14 -3.55
CA ARG A 203 -17.83 -6.93 -3.54
C ARG A 203 -17.50 -5.98 -2.39
N ALA A 204 -17.28 -6.53 -1.19
CA ALA A 204 -16.90 -5.71 -0.05
C ALA A 204 -15.53 -5.06 -0.27
N ALA A 205 -14.56 -5.81 -0.80
CA ALA A 205 -13.22 -5.32 -1.06
C ALA A 205 -13.17 -4.25 -2.16
N GLU A 206 -13.92 -4.44 -3.24
CA GLU A 206 -14.06 -3.44 -4.33
C GLU A 206 -14.67 -2.14 -3.80
N ALA A 207 -15.76 -2.21 -3.02
CA ALA A 207 -16.38 -1.03 -2.43
C ALA A 207 -15.43 -0.29 -1.47
N VAL A 208 -14.62 -1.03 -0.70
CA VAL A 208 -13.58 -0.45 0.17
C VAL A 208 -12.51 0.26 -0.65
N VAL A 209 -12.01 -0.38 -1.71
CA VAL A 209 -10.95 0.21 -2.56
C VAL A 209 -11.44 1.46 -3.28
N ASP A 210 -12.67 1.43 -3.80
CA ASP A 210 -13.29 2.60 -4.45
C ASP A 210 -13.40 3.79 -3.48
N ALA A 211 -13.79 3.51 -2.23
CA ALA A 211 -13.87 4.54 -1.19
C ALA A 211 -12.50 5.08 -0.78
N ILE A 212 -11.48 4.23 -0.69
CA ILE A 212 -10.09 4.63 -0.43
C ILE A 212 -9.57 5.51 -1.57
N GLY A 213 -9.86 5.18 -2.83
CA GLY A 213 -9.46 5.95 -4.00
C GLY A 213 -10.00 7.39 -4.05
N ALA A 214 -10.97 7.73 -3.20
CA ALA A 214 -11.47 9.10 -3.03
C ALA A 214 -10.77 9.87 -1.89
N VAL A 215 -9.89 9.21 -1.13
CA VAL A 215 -9.15 9.82 -0.01
C VAL A 215 -7.79 10.26 -0.51
N PRO A 216 -7.48 11.57 -0.48
CA PRO A 216 -6.17 12.05 -0.95
C PRO A 216 -5.04 11.55 -0.05
N ASP A 217 -3.86 11.41 -0.65
CA ASP A 217 -2.62 11.02 0.03
C ASP A 217 -2.61 9.61 0.62
N ALA A 218 -3.54 8.72 0.20
CA ALA A 218 -3.58 7.33 0.60
C ALA A 218 -3.78 6.41 -0.60
N ILE A 219 -3.17 5.23 -0.56
CA ILE A 219 -3.30 4.20 -1.61
C ILE A 219 -3.49 2.81 -1.02
N ALA A 220 -4.02 1.91 -1.86
CA ALA A 220 -3.99 0.47 -1.65
C ALA A 220 -3.09 -0.18 -2.74
N PRO A 221 -1.83 -0.57 -2.43
CA PRO A 221 -0.82 -0.87 -3.44
C PRO A 221 -0.94 -2.27 -4.09
N PHE A 222 -1.77 -3.16 -3.55
CA PHE A 222 -1.95 -4.49 -4.11
C PHE A 222 -2.73 -4.47 -5.45
N PRO A 223 -2.72 -5.57 -6.23
CA PRO A 223 -3.44 -5.63 -7.50
C PRO A 223 -4.92 -5.30 -7.34
N GLY A 224 -5.39 -4.23 -8.01
CA GLY A 224 -6.73 -3.70 -7.81
C GLY A 224 -7.02 -3.24 -6.38
N GLY A 225 -5.99 -2.94 -5.58
CA GLY A 225 -6.11 -2.56 -4.18
C GLY A 225 -6.33 -3.73 -3.21
N ILE A 226 -6.43 -4.99 -3.69
CA ILE A 226 -6.92 -6.13 -2.92
C ILE A 226 -5.84 -7.19 -2.77
N ALA A 227 -5.51 -7.59 -1.54
CA ALA A 227 -4.64 -8.70 -1.22
C ALA A 227 -5.45 -9.97 -0.89
N ARG A 228 -5.17 -11.07 -1.60
CA ARG A 228 -5.77 -12.38 -1.30
C ARG A 228 -4.84 -13.31 -0.54
N SER A 229 -3.54 -13.05 -0.59
CA SER A 229 -2.54 -13.96 -0.02
C SER A 229 -2.56 -13.96 1.50
N GLY A 230 -2.81 -12.81 2.11
CA GLY A 230 -2.57 -12.58 3.52
C GLY A 230 -1.12 -12.91 3.91
N SER A 231 -0.57 -12.28 4.91
CA SER A 231 0.76 -12.64 5.37
C SER A 231 0.87 -12.58 6.88
N LYS A 232 1.78 -13.39 7.43
CA LYS A 232 2.24 -13.32 8.81
C LYS A 232 3.74 -13.31 8.85
N VAL A 233 4.32 -12.75 9.89
CA VAL A 233 5.76 -12.78 10.14
C VAL A 233 6.23 -14.22 10.41
N GLY A 234 7.36 -14.58 9.81
CA GLY A 234 7.99 -15.88 9.97
C GLY A 234 7.41 -16.97 9.07
N SER A 235 8.15 -18.06 8.98
CA SER A 235 7.84 -19.23 8.19
C SER A 235 8.48 -20.48 8.81
N LYS A 236 7.94 -21.65 8.48
CA LYS A 236 8.63 -22.93 8.74
C LYS A 236 9.89 -23.07 7.88
N TYR A 237 9.96 -22.34 6.76
CA TYR A 237 11.12 -22.33 5.86
C TYR A 237 12.03 -21.16 6.21
N LYS A 238 13.27 -21.43 6.60
CA LYS A 238 14.23 -20.41 7.08
C LYS A 238 14.53 -19.30 6.07
N ALA A 239 14.35 -19.57 4.77
CA ALA A 239 14.59 -18.61 3.69
C ALA A 239 13.45 -17.56 3.55
N LEU A 240 12.30 -17.75 4.22
CA LEU A 240 11.14 -16.87 4.09
C LEU A 240 10.93 -16.06 5.37
N MET A 241 10.93 -14.73 5.24
CA MET A 241 10.63 -13.79 6.33
C MET A 241 9.13 -13.73 6.65
N ALA A 242 8.27 -14.03 5.68
CA ALA A 242 6.82 -14.04 5.80
C ALA A 242 6.22 -15.28 5.15
N SER A 243 5.03 -15.66 5.58
CA SER A 243 4.28 -16.80 5.03
C SER A 243 2.78 -16.54 5.11
N THR A 244 1.97 -17.43 4.51
CA THR A 244 0.51 -17.33 4.53
C THR A 244 -0.03 -17.15 5.96
N ASN A 245 -1.01 -16.27 6.11
CA ASN A 245 -1.72 -16.09 7.37
C ASN A 245 -2.73 -17.23 7.56
N HIS A 246 -2.24 -18.40 7.98
CA HIS A 246 -3.01 -19.64 8.04
C HIS A 246 -4.25 -19.53 8.94
N ALA A 247 -4.22 -18.67 9.96
CA ALA A 247 -5.36 -18.44 10.84
C ALA A 247 -6.58 -17.88 10.11
N TYR A 248 -6.36 -17.22 8.98
CA TYR A 248 -7.40 -16.64 8.11
C TYR A 248 -7.63 -17.44 6.81
N CYS A 249 -7.13 -18.66 6.71
CA CYS A 249 -7.33 -19.53 5.54
C CYS A 249 -8.54 -20.47 5.78
N PRO A 250 -9.68 -20.29 5.08
CA PRO A 250 -10.87 -21.12 5.27
C PRO A 250 -10.62 -22.62 5.03
N THR A 251 -9.73 -22.96 4.09
CA THR A 251 -9.36 -24.35 3.76
C THR A 251 -8.56 -25.04 4.88
N LEU A 252 -8.03 -24.28 5.84
CA LEU A 252 -7.26 -24.81 6.96
C LEU A 252 -8.05 -24.83 8.29
N ARG A 253 -9.31 -24.41 8.30
CA ARG A 253 -10.14 -24.24 9.50
C ARG A 253 -10.16 -25.46 10.43
N GLY A 254 -10.25 -26.66 9.90
CA GLY A 254 -10.25 -27.90 10.67
C GLY A 254 -8.85 -28.47 10.99
N ILE A 255 -7.79 -27.81 10.55
CA ILE A 255 -6.42 -28.32 10.58
C ILE A 255 -5.55 -27.50 11.54
N VAL A 256 -5.69 -26.18 11.53
CA VAL A 256 -4.88 -25.28 12.37
C VAL A 256 -5.61 -24.99 13.69
N PRO A 257 -4.91 -25.08 14.83
CA PRO A 257 -5.55 -24.90 16.15
C PRO A 257 -5.85 -23.42 16.46
N ASP A 258 -5.22 -22.50 15.75
CA ASP A 258 -5.29 -21.05 15.94
C ASP A 258 -6.12 -20.34 14.85
N THR A 259 -7.10 -21.05 14.27
CA THR A 259 -8.00 -20.44 13.28
C THR A 259 -8.81 -19.30 13.91
N GLU A 260 -8.85 -18.16 13.19
CA GLU A 260 -9.65 -16.98 13.53
C GLU A 260 -11.05 -17.02 12.88
N LEU A 261 -11.35 -18.06 12.10
CA LEU A 261 -12.54 -18.13 11.26
C LEU A 261 -13.65 -18.95 11.91
N GLY A 262 -14.84 -18.34 11.99
CA GLY A 262 -16.09 -19.06 12.27
C GLY A 262 -16.54 -19.93 11.10
N GLU A 263 -17.50 -20.83 11.34
CA GLU A 263 -18.04 -21.75 10.32
C GLU A 263 -18.71 -21.00 9.16
N ASP A 264 -19.22 -19.81 9.42
CA ASP A 264 -19.92 -18.95 8.48
C ASP A 264 -18.98 -18.15 7.54
N ILE A 265 -17.66 -18.30 7.65
CA ILE A 265 -16.68 -17.61 6.79
C ILE A 265 -16.15 -18.57 5.74
N ALA A 266 -16.38 -18.27 4.46
CA ALA A 266 -15.89 -19.05 3.33
C ALA A 266 -14.79 -18.33 2.52
N ALA A 267 -14.64 -17.01 2.66
CA ALA A 267 -13.60 -16.24 1.98
C ALA A 267 -13.12 -15.07 2.83
N VAL A 268 -11.84 -14.75 2.68
CA VAL A 268 -11.19 -13.62 3.35
C VAL A 268 -10.35 -12.86 2.33
N LEU A 269 -10.50 -11.53 2.32
CA LEU A 269 -9.65 -10.60 1.56
C LEU A 269 -9.12 -9.52 2.49
N GLU A 270 -7.97 -8.98 2.15
CA GLU A 270 -7.31 -7.93 2.91
C GLU A 270 -7.11 -6.70 2.03
N ILE A 271 -7.30 -5.52 2.60
CA ILE A 271 -6.91 -4.26 2.00
C ILE A 271 -5.77 -3.71 2.83
N VAL A 272 -4.60 -3.54 2.24
CA VAL A 272 -3.45 -2.87 2.85
C VAL A 272 -3.42 -1.43 2.38
N ILE A 273 -3.13 -0.50 3.28
CA ILE A 273 -3.26 0.94 3.05
C ILE A 273 -1.98 1.64 3.48
N ASP A 274 -1.44 2.44 2.55
CA ASP A 274 -0.31 3.32 2.81
C ASP A 274 -0.74 4.78 2.63
N GLY A 275 -0.15 5.68 3.40
CA GLY A 275 -0.46 7.11 3.32
C GLY A 275 0.76 8.00 3.59
N LEU A 276 0.73 9.21 3.04
CA LEU A 276 1.79 10.22 3.28
C LEU A 276 1.82 10.70 4.72
N THR A 277 0.72 10.49 5.48
CA THR A 277 0.60 10.78 6.90
C THR A 277 -0.24 9.71 7.62
N PRO A 278 -0.13 9.58 8.96
CA PRO A 278 -1.01 8.71 9.74
C PRO A 278 -2.49 9.07 9.57
N GLU A 279 -2.80 10.35 9.44
CA GLU A 279 -4.17 10.88 9.28
C GLU A 279 -4.78 10.42 7.96
N ALA A 280 -3.99 10.38 6.86
CA ALA A 280 -4.43 9.88 5.56
C ALA A 280 -4.79 8.38 5.64
N VAL A 281 -3.96 7.57 6.31
CA VAL A 281 -4.26 6.15 6.55
C VAL A 281 -5.52 5.97 7.37
N ALA A 282 -5.68 6.74 8.47
CA ALA A 282 -6.88 6.68 9.30
C ALA A 282 -8.14 7.09 8.53
N ALA A 283 -8.06 8.14 7.69
CA ALA A 283 -9.16 8.58 6.83
C ALA A 283 -9.54 7.51 5.80
N ALA A 284 -8.55 6.88 5.16
CA ALA A 284 -8.76 5.79 4.21
C ALA A 284 -9.40 4.56 4.87
N MET A 285 -8.93 4.16 6.06
CA MET A 285 -9.55 3.07 6.82
C MET A 285 -11.00 3.40 7.20
N ARG A 286 -11.27 4.64 7.63
CA ARG A 286 -12.64 5.10 7.95
C ARG A 286 -13.54 5.06 6.73
N ALA A 287 -13.08 5.56 5.58
CA ALA A 287 -13.81 5.50 4.32
C ALA A 287 -14.11 4.06 3.91
N GLY A 288 -13.13 3.16 4.04
CA GLY A 288 -13.32 1.73 3.77
C GLY A 288 -14.37 1.08 4.67
N LEU A 289 -14.36 1.36 5.98
CA LEU A 289 -15.38 0.87 6.90
C LEU A 289 -16.78 1.43 6.55
N ALA A 290 -16.86 2.71 6.22
CA ALA A 290 -18.12 3.36 5.82
C ALA A 290 -18.70 2.77 4.52
N ALA A 291 -17.86 2.28 3.61
CA ALA A 291 -18.28 1.61 2.38
C ALA A 291 -18.67 0.14 2.59
N ALA A 292 -17.92 -0.60 3.41
CA ALA A 292 -18.16 -2.03 3.61
C ALA A 292 -19.40 -2.34 4.47
N ILE A 293 -19.62 -1.57 5.55
CA ILE A 293 -20.69 -1.82 6.53
C ILE A 293 -22.10 -1.77 5.92
N PRO A 294 -22.46 -0.80 5.05
CA PRO A 294 -23.79 -0.73 4.46
C PRO A 294 -24.17 -1.92 3.57
N LEU A 295 -23.19 -2.65 3.01
CA LEU A 295 -23.47 -3.85 2.19
C LEU A 295 -24.11 -4.97 3.01
N GLY A 296 -23.85 -4.99 4.32
CA GLY A 296 -24.38 -6.02 5.21
C GLY A 296 -23.83 -7.42 4.94
N PRO A 297 -24.16 -8.40 5.79
CA PRO A 297 -23.62 -9.77 5.72
C PRO A 297 -24.11 -10.59 4.52
N GLU A 298 -25.20 -10.18 3.88
CA GLU A 298 -25.77 -10.93 2.74
C GLU A 298 -25.07 -10.57 1.41
N HIS A 299 -24.59 -9.33 1.27
CA HIS A 299 -23.97 -8.84 0.03
C HIS A 299 -22.50 -8.55 0.16
N GLY A 300 -21.96 -8.50 1.38
CA GLY A 300 -20.58 -8.11 1.66
C GLY A 300 -19.91 -8.95 2.74
N ALA A 301 -19.18 -8.28 3.61
CA ALA A 301 -18.52 -8.90 4.74
C ALA A 301 -19.49 -9.19 5.88
N VAL A 302 -19.36 -10.34 6.52
CA VAL A 302 -20.07 -10.68 7.77
C VAL A 302 -19.25 -10.28 9.00
N ARG A 303 -17.93 -10.17 8.84
CA ARG A 303 -17.00 -9.74 9.89
C ARG A 303 -15.88 -8.90 9.27
N ILE A 304 -15.48 -7.85 9.94
CA ILE A 304 -14.35 -7.00 9.58
C ILE A 304 -13.39 -6.98 10.77
N GLY A 305 -12.13 -7.27 10.50
CA GLY A 305 -11.03 -7.20 11.44
C GLY A 305 -9.88 -6.36 10.90
N ALA A 306 -8.78 -6.32 11.63
CA ALA A 306 -7.51 -5.76 11.18
C ALA A 306 -6.35 -6.62 11.66
N GLY A 307 -5.26 -6.62 10.91
CA GLY A 307 -4.05 -7.36 11.23
C GLY A 307 -3.12 -6.58 12.14
N ASN A 308 -2.60 -7.24 13.16
CA ASN A 308 -1.54 -6.71 14.01
C ASN A 308 -0.57 -7.82 14.41
N TYR A 309 0.58 -7.41 14.89
CA TYR A 309 1.67 -8.28 15.34
C TYR A 309 1.84 -8.23 16.86
N GLY A 310 0.73 -7.97 17.57
CA GLY A 310 0.70 -7.83 19.03
C GLY A 310 1.06 -6.43 19.52
N GLY A 311 1.08 -5.43 18.65
CA GLY A 311 1.33 -4.02 18.97
C GLY A 311 2.78 -3.72 19.37
N LYS A 312 3.75 -4.53 18.91
CA LYS A 312 5.15 -4.40 19.34
C LYS A 312 6.13 -4.14 18.20
N LEU A 313 5.68 -4.27 16.95
CA LEU A 313 6.52 -4.10 15.77
C LEU A 313 6.31 -2.74 15.11
N GLY A 314 5.06 -2.39 14.81
CA GLY A 314 4.69 -1.09 14.23
C GLY A 314 4.43 -0.05 15.30
N ARG A 315 4.70 1.21 14.97
CA ARG A 315 4.50 2.34 15.90
C ARG A 315 3.09 2.91 15.85
N HIS A 316 2.37 2.68 14.76
CA HIS A 316 1.05 3.23 14.52
C HIS A 316 -0.01 2.17 14.76
N HIS A 317 -1.00 2.48 15.58
CA HIS A 317 -2.09 1.58 15.93
C HIS A 317 -3.42 2.26 15.56
N PHE A 318 -4.09 1.73 14.55
CA PHE A 318 -5.39 2.22 14.10
C PHE A 318 -6.50 1.34 14.65
N HIS A 319 -7.09 1.73 15.77
CA HIS A 319 -8.15 0.98 16.43
C HIS A 319 -9.46 1.08 15.65
N LEU A 320 -10.04 -0.07 15.23
CA LEU A 320 -11.24 -0.08 14.41
C LEU A 320 -12.42 0.65 15.06
N ARG A 321 -12.58 0.55 16.39
CA ARG A 321 -13.66 1.23 17.12
C ARG A 321 -13.59 2.75 17.03
N GLU A 322 -12.39 3.33 16.87
CA GLU A 322 -12.17 4.78 16.77
C GLU A 322 -12.38 5.28 15.34
N LEU A 323 -12.42 4.35 14.38
CA LEU A 323 -12.59 4.63 12.96
C LEU A 323 -14.00 4.35 12.46
N LEU A 324 -14.89 3.83 13.31
CA LEU A 324 -16.29 3.59 12.93
C LEU A 324 -17.00 4.88 12.53
N PRO A 325 -17.82 4.86 11.44
CA PRO A 325 -18.63 5.99 11.04
C PRO A 325 -19.75 6.30 12.04
#